data_f1f735f624eb3a5653f5600a9c77da86
#
_entry.id   f1f735f624eb3a5653f5600a9c77da86
#
_cell.length_a   1.000
_cell.length_b   1.000
_cell.length_c   1.000
_cell.angle_alpha   90.00
_cell.angle_beta   90.00
_cell.angle_gamma   90.00
#
_symmetry.space_group_name_H-M   'P 1'
#
loop_
_entity.id
_entity.type
_entity.pdbx_description
1 polymer ?
#
loop_
_entity_poly.entity_id
_entity_poly.type
_entity_poly.pdbx_seq_one_letter_code
_entity_poly.pdbx_strand_id
1 'polypeptide(L)'
;DRFATGRRRATIEAYSNCDSVLLYNDAVDAEYLGRKLNHGVGTHFMWENRDIRYNVLRAVGYFKGKPAAEDVLVLDGLEKAPHFEALYRGSVIVPVAADRLNGTDLLKGAEGYTYLYRLNCGGDAYTDTYGQVWAQDNSRYSHSWAESFIHPSDSVQLLSPYQASQRTTNDPIHGTRDWELFQTFRFGRHKLNFRFPVPDGEYRVELYFTEPWHGTGGGVQTDCEGLRIFDVAVNDKVLLDDLDVWAEAGHDGACKKVVNAVVKDGVLKIDFPEVKAGQALICGIAIACKGGLDSAHSSSAIQNRVKNVNASAHRFSWAAQDQDVMEKTPKELLPEDKNARANVTYQAEDAMLKGKFIKKEVKKQTGVFFGKGEKSSITWNISTGLAQVYALRFKYMNATGKPMKVRMQFIDSKGVVLKEDHLTFAETPGKWRMLSTTTGTYIN
;
A
#
# COMPACT_ATOMS: atom_id res chain seq x y z
N ASP A 1 -15.08 17.46 6.31
CA ASP A 1 -14.61 18.86 6.31
C ASP A 1 -13.68 19.08 7.50
N ARG A 2 -12.37 18.90 7.29
CA ARG A 2 -11.33 18.92 8.35
C ARG A 2 -10.98 20.30 8.89
N PHE A 3 -11.48 21.34 8.27
CA PHE A 3 -11.08 22.72 8.56
C PHE A 3 -12.11 23.52 9.37
N ALA A 4 -13.12 22.88 9.92
CA ALA A 4 -14.08 23.55 10.79
C ALA A 4 -13.50 23.75 12.18
N THR A 5 -13.58 24.95 12.71
CA THR A 5 -13.17 25.28 14.08
C THR A 5 -14.38 25.37 15.00
N GLY A 6 -14.30 24.77 16.19
CA GLY A 6 -15.33 24.83 17.21
C GLY A 6 -16.48 23.84 17.03
N ARG A 7 -17.48 23.94 17.92
CA ARG A 7 -18.65 23.06 17.94
C ARG A 7 -19.41 23.10 16.62
N ARG A 8 -19.78 21.92 16.08
CA ARG A 8 -20.31 21.79 14.75
C ARG A 8 -21.61 21.00 14.73
N ARG A 9 -22.61 21.47 13.98
CA ARG A 9 -23.75 20.65 13.57
C ARG A 9 -23.50 20.02 12.21
N ALA A 10 -23.67 18.69 12.15
CA ALA A 10 -23.44 17.94 10.94
C ALA A 10 -24.47 16.80 10.77
N THR A 11 -24.68 16.41 9.55
CA THR A 11 -25.30 15.13 9.21
C THR A 11 -24.17 14.13 9.02
N ILE A 12 -24.23 13.02 9.75
CA ILE A 12 -23.29 11.91 9.68
C ILE A 12 -23.99 10.77 8.95
N GLU A 13 -23.31 10.18 8.00
CA GLU A 13 -23.78 9.04 7.25
C GLU A 13 -22.79 7.90 7.38
N ALA A 14 -23.30 6.69 7.66
CA ALA A 14 -22.50 5.46 7.69
C ALA A 14 -23.11 4.42 6.75
N TYR A 15 -22.24 3.67 6.10
CA TYR A 15 -22.58 2.56 5.22
C TYR A 15 -22.12 1.26 5.88
N SER A 16 -23.03 0.33 6.09
CA SER A 16 -22.73 -0.94 6.73
C SER A 16 -23.73 -2.02 6.33
N ASN A 17 -23.29 -3.27 6.36
CA ASN A 17 -24.15 -4.45 6.26
C ASN A 17 -24.56 -5.02 7.63
N CYS A 18 -24.20 -4.35 8.72
CA CYS A 18 -24.60 -4.72 10.07
C CYS A 18 -26.10 -4.55 10.30
N ASP A 19 -26.66 -5.24 11.30
CA ASP A 19 -28.08 -5.13 11.67
C ASP A 19 -28.41 -3.76 12.28
N SER A 20 -27.41 -3.13 12.90
CA SER A 20 -27.53 -1.78 13.44
C SER A 20 -26.16 -1.13 13.59
N VAL A 21 -26.16 0.19 13.59
CA VAL A 21 -24.97 1.01 13.86
C VAL A 21 -25.25 1.98 15.00
N LEU A 22 -24.34 2.05 15.95
CA LEU A 22 -24.32 3.02 17.04
C LEU A 22 -23.25 4.05 16.74
N LEU A 23 -23.56 5.32 16.97
CA LEU A 23 -22.64 6.45 16.74
C LEU A 23 -22.33 7.14 18.07
N TYR A 24 -21.06 7.44 18.26
CA TYR A 24 -20.51 8.14 19.42
C TYR A 24 -19.65 9.32 19.00
N ASN A 25 -19.61 10.39 19.82
CA ASN A 25 -18.69 11.51 19.65
C ASN A 25 -17.53 11.43 20.65
N ASP A 26 -17.01 10.23 20.84
CA ASP A 26 -15.86 9.92 21.69
C ASP A 26 -15.19 8.62 21.22
N ALA A 27 -14.01 8.34 21.74
CA ALA A 27 -13.25 7.13 21.45
C ALA A 27 -13.79 5.86 22.17
N VAL A 28 -14.70 6.02 23.10
CA VAL A 28 -15.36 4.95 23.84
C VAL A 28 -16.88 5.09 23.74
N ASP A 29 -17.62 4.18 24.40
CA ASP A 29 -19.09 4.20 24.44
C ASP A 29 -19.63 5.36 25.32
N ALA A 30 -19.08 6.55 25.11
CA ALA A 30 -19.51 7.81 25.72
C ALA A 30 -19.97 8.80 24.63
N GLU A 31 -20.62 9.90 25.03
CA GLU A 31 -21.16 10.91 24.11
C GLU A 31 -21.98 10.27 22.96
N TYR A 32 -22.97 9.50 23.35
CA TYR A 32 -23.82 8.70 22.45
C TYR A 32 -24.70 9.59 21.57
N LEU A 33 -24.56 9.46 20.25
CA LEU A 33 -25.33 10.22 19.25
C LEU A 33 -26.55 9.47 18.71
N GLY A 34 -26.67 8.18 18.98
CA GLY A 34 -27.85 7.40 18.62
C GLY A 34 -27.55 6.10 17.90
N ARG A 35 -28.57 5.24 17.86
CA ARG A 35 -28.58 3.96 17.12
C ARG A 35 -29.46 4.07 15.89
N LYS A 36 -29.06 3.45 14.82
CA LYS A 36 -29.85 3.24 13.62
C LYS A 36 -29.93 1.77 13.28
N LEU A 37 -31.06 1.34 12.74
CA LEU A 37 -31.32 -0.04 12.34
C LEU A 37 -31.17 -0.20 10.83
N ASN A 38 -30.78 -1.38 10.42
CA ASN A 38 -30.76 -1.78 9.01
C ASN A 38 -32.20 -2.09 8.56
N HIS A 39 -32.62 -1.51 7.45
CA HIS A 39 -33.94 -1.71 6.84
C HIS A 39 -33.87 -2.50 5.52
N GLY A 40 -32.74 -3.14 5.26
CA GLY A 40 -32.52 -3.93 4.05
C GLY A 40 -31.41 -3.37 3.16
N VAL A 41 -31.28 -3.94 1.98
CA VAL A 41 -30.23 -3.57 1.01
C VAL A 41 -30.36 -2.08 0.63
N GLY A 42 -29.25 -1.38 0.68
CA GLY A 42 -29.20 0.06 0.40
C GLY A 42 -29.55 0.97 1.58
N THR A 43 -29.63 0.42 2.80
CA THR A 43 -29.84 1.24 4.01
C THR A 43 -28.63 2.16 4.22
N HIS A 44 -28.91 3.45 4.31
CA HIS A 44 -27.98 4.47 4.77
C HIS A 44 -28.29 4.77 6.24
N PHE A 45 -27.31 4.67 7.09
CA PHE A 45 -27.48 5.01 8.50
C PHE A 45 -27.19 6.50 8.68
N MET A 46 -28.25 7.31 8.80
CA MET A 46 -28.13 8.76 8.85
C MET A 46 -28.45 9.32 10.24
N TRP A 47 -27.58 10.16 10.75
CA TRP A 47 -27.80 11.00 11.95
C TRP A 47 -27.83 12.46 11.54
N GLU A 48 -29.02 12.95 11.28
CA GLU A 48 -29.22 14.33 10.81
C GLU A 48 -29.01 15.33 11.95
N ASN A 49 -28.39 16.47 11.59
CA ASN A 49 -28.30 17.66 12.41
C ASN A 49 -27.76 17.40 13.84
N ARG A 50 -26.73 16.52 13.96
CA ARG A 50 -26.09 16.19 15.23
C ARG A 50 -25.07 17.25 15.61
N ASP A 51 -24.99 17.50 16.89
CA ASP A 51 -24.06 18.41 17.49
C ASP A 51 -22.76 17.68 17.80
N ILE A 52 -21.71 18.00 17.08
CA ILE A 52 -20.39 17.37 17.21
C ILE A 52 -19.50 18.31 18.00
N ARG A 53 -19.15 17.91 19.19
CA ARG A 53 -18.34 18.65 20.13
C ARG A 53 -16.86 18.27 20.06
N TYR A 54 -16.60 16.96 20.05
CA TYR A 54 -15.27 16.41 20.16
C TYR A 54 -14.72 15.94 18.81
N ASN A 55 -13.41 15.88 18.72
CA ASN A 55 -12.68 15.55 17.50
C ASN A 55 -12.74 14.06 17.11
N VAL A 56 -13.47 13.22 17.83
CA VAL A 56 -13.63 11.80 17.50
C VAL A 56 -15.09 11.50 17.16
N LEU A 57 -15.31 10.93 15.99
CA LEU A 57 -16.56 10.25 15.64
C LEU A 57 -16.26 8.76 15.51
N ARG A 58 -17.00 7.94 16.26
CA ARG A 58 -16.83 6.49 16.29
C ARG A 58 -18.16 5.82 15.99
N ALA A 59 -18.18 5.00 14.97
CA ALA A 59 -19.33 4.19 14.57
C ALA A 59 -19.06 2.71 14.89
N VAL A 60 -19.97 2.06 15.60
CA VAL A 60 -19.88 0.62 15.92
C VAL A 60 -21.05 -0.09 15.30
N GLY A 61 -20.77 -1.00 14.38
CA GLY A 61 -21.74 -1.89 13.75
C GLY A 61 -21.96 -3.17 14.57
N TYR A 62 -23.22 -3.55 14.71
CA TYR A 62 -23.61 -4.77 15.41
C TYR A 62 -24.27 -5.76 14.46
N PHE A 63 -23.86 -7.02 14.57
CA PHE A 63 -24.46 -8.14 13.87
C PHE A 63 -24.89 -9.21 14.90
N LYS A 64 -26.17 -9.58 14.88
CA LYS A 64 -26.75 -10.52 15.86
C LYS A 64 -26.45 -10.14 17.32
N GLY A 65 -26.50 -8.83 17.60
CA GLY A 65 -26.31 -8.29 18.95
C GLY A 65 -24.85 -8.22 19.44
N LYS A 66 -23.87 -8.55 18.59
CA LYS A 66 -22.45 -8.46 18.92
C LYS A 66 -21.77 -7.37 18.08
N PRO A 67 -20.78 -6.65 18.63
CA PRO A 67 -19.94 -5.76 17.82
C PRO A 67 -19.29 -6.55 16.70
N ALA A 68 -19.36 -6.04 15.49
CA ALA A 68 -18.93 -6.73 14.29
C ALA A 68 -18.07 -5.84 13.35
N ALA A 69 -18.24 -4.52 13.46
CA ALA A 69 -17.45 -3.56 12.70
C ALA A 69 -17.27 -2.29 13.53
N GLU A 70 -16.20 -1.57 13.29
CA GLU A 70 -15.93 -0.28 13.91
C GLU A 70 -15.22 0.61 12.88
N ASP A 71 -15.57 1.89 12.89
CA ASP A 71 -14.92 2.91 12.09
C ASP A 71 -14.77 4.18 12.92
N VAL A 72 -13.63 4.84 12.80
CA VAL A 72 -13.27 6.00 13.60
C VAL A 72 -12.73 7.11 12.70
N LEU A 73 -13.32 8.29 12.84
CA LEU A 73 -12.81 9.51 12.21
C LEU A 73 -12.26 10.45 13.27
N VAL A 74 -11.02 10.89 13.08
CA VAL A 74 -10.43 11.97 13.88
C VAL A 74 -10.52 13.26 13.08
N LEU A 75 -11.24 14.23 13.63
CA LEU A 75 -11.56 15.51 13.00
C LEU A 75 -10.60 16.59 13.50
N ASP A 76 -10.20 17.49 12.60
CA ASP A 76 -9.40 18.65 12.94
C ASP A 76 -10.28 19.82 13.43
N GLY A 77 -9.72 20.66 14.29
CA GLY A 77 -10.33 21.91 14.72
C GLY A 77 -11.45 21.80 15.77
N LEU A 78 -11.66 20.60 16.32
CA LEU A 78 -12.57 20.35 17.44
C LEU A 78 -11.82 20.06 18.74
N GLU A 79 -12.52 20.17 19.88
CA GLU A 79 -12.00 19.84 21.20
C GLU A 79 -11.58 18.35 21.22
N LYS A 80 -10.41 18.04 21.79
CA LYS A 80 -9.95 16.66 21.95
C LYS A 80 -10.97 15.85 22.76
N ALA A 81 -11.33 14.67 22.28
CA ALA A 81 -12.26 13.80 22.95
C ALA A 81 -11.77 13.42 24.35
N PRO A 82 -12.66 13.34 25.38
CA PRO A 82 -12.27 13.02 26.75
C PRO A 82 -11.50 11.71 26.89
N HIS A 83 -11.88 10.72 26.09
CA HIS A 83 -11.27 9.38 26.11
C HIS A 83 -10.39 9.12 24.89
N PHE A 84 -9.85 10.16 24.26
CA PHE A 84 -9.02 10.06 23.06
C PHE A 84 -7.89 9.01 23.18
N GLU A 85 -7.29 8.90 24.36
CA GLU A 85 -6.22 7.94 24.65
C GLU A 85 -6.63 6.47 24.44
N ALA A 86 -7.94 6.19 24.40
CA ALA A 86 -8.42 4.84 24.12
C ALA A 86 -8.12 4.39 22.69
N LEU A 87 -8.00 5.33 21.74
CA LEU A 87 -7.69 5.03 20.35
C LEU A 87 -6.31 4.36 20.19
N TYR A 88 -5.37 4.63 21.10
CA TYR A 88 -4.06 3.98 21.06
C TYR A 88 -4.12 2.48 21.41
N ARG A 89 -5.24 2.02 21.97
CA ARG A 89 -5.43 0.65 22.46
C ARG A 89 -6.10 -0.28 21.43
N GLY A 90 -6.34 0.21 20.21
CA GLY A 90 -7.06 -0.52 19.18
C GLY A 90 -8.58 -0.44 19.32
N SER A 91 -9.27 -1.14 18.47
CA SER A 91 -10.72 -1.15 18.39
C SER A 91 -11.36 -2.20 19.31
N VAL A 92 -12.67 -2.11 19.54
CA VAL A 92 -13.42 -3.17 20.23
C VAL A 92 -13.47 -4.46 19.42
N ILE A 93 -13.18 -4.40 18.13
CA ILE A 93 -13.19 -5.54 17.22
C ILE A 93 -11.81 -6.21 17.19
N VAL A 94 -10.74 -5.38 17.13
CA VAL A 94 -9.35 -5.84 17.11
C VAL A 94 -8.59 -5.13 18.22
N PRO A 95 -8.71 -5.59 19.47
CA PRO A 95 -7.97 -4.99 20.57
C PRO A 95 -6.48 -5.25 20.38
N VAL A 96 -5.67 -4.20 20.56
CA VAL A 96 -4.22 -4.35 20.60
C VAL A 96 -3.83 -5.16 21.83
N ALA A 97 -3.04 -6.19 21.66
CA ALA A 97 -2.55 -7.01 22.77
C ALA A 97 -1.82 -6.16 23.83
N ALA A 98 -1.99 -6.49 25.11
CA ALA A 98 -1.48 -5.69 26.22
C ALA A 98 0.05 -5.49 26.18
N ASP A 99 0.80 -6.43 25.67
CA ASP A 99 2.25 -6.35 25.44
C ASP A 99 2.60 -5.32 24.36
N ARG A 100 1.75 -5.16 23.35
CA ARG A 100 1.89 -4.09 22.33
C ARG A 100 1.49 -2.70 22.87
N LEU A 101 0.55 -2.64 23.80
CA LEU A 101 0.19 -1.39 24.50
C LEU A 101 1.30 -0.84 25.35
N ASN A 102 2.11 -1.73 25.93
CA ASN A 102 3.31 -1.37 26.67
C ASN A 102 4.48 -0.97 25.75
N GLY A 103 4.36 -1.24 24.46
CA GLY A 103 5.32 -0.90 23.40
C GLY A 103 5.19 0.53 22.88
N THR A 104 4.68 1.47 23.68
CA THR A 104 4.61 2.90 23.32
C THR A 104 5.98 3.51 23.02
N ASP A 105 7.05 2.79 23.27
CA ASP A 105 8.44 3.17 23.07
C ASP A 105 8.97 2.82 21.65
N LEU A 106 8.11 2.60 20.67
CA LEU A 106 8.54 2.26 19.31
C LEU A 106 9.55 3.24 18.74
N LEU A 107 9.36 4.54 18.97
CA LEU A 107 10.23 5.60 18.46
C LEU A 107 11.37 5.95 19.41
N LYS A 108 11.35 5.44 20.65
CA LYS A 108 12.44 5.70 21.60
C LYS A 108 13.79 5.27 21.01
N GLY A 109 14.73 6.21 21.03
CA GLY A 109 16.08 5.93 20.54
C GLY A 109 16.75 4.83 21.35
N ALA A 110 17.54 4.00 20.69
CA ALA A 110 18.34 2.96 21.35
C ALA A 110 19.46 3.59 22.19
N GLU A 111 19.62 3.10 23.41
CA GLU A 111 20.66 3.58 24.32
C GLU A 111 22.07 3.27 23.75
N GLY A 112 22.97 4.24 23.85
CA GLY A 112 24.33 4.12 23.31
C GLY A 112 24.45 4.25 21.79
N TYR A 113 23.37 4.66 21.11
CA TYR A 113 23.38 4.93 19.69
C TYR A 113 23.16 6.41 19.38
N THR A 114 23.86 6.90 18.35
CA THR A 114 23.66 8.23 17.77
C THR A 114 22.98 8.10 16.43
N TYR A 115 21.83 8.77 16.29
CA TYR A 115 21.03 8.73 15.06
C TYR A 115 21.52 9.76 14.04
N LEU A 116 21.89 9.28 12.86
CA LEU A 116 22.32 10.09 11.73
C LEU A 116 21.12 10.55 10.90
N TYR A 117 20.14 9.69 10.77
CA TYR A 117 18.96 9.91 9.96
C TYR A 117 17.70 9.44 10.66
N ARG A 118 16.65 10.24 10.53
CA ARG A 118 15.27 9.90 10.79
C ARG A 118 14.45 10.48 9.65
N LEU A 119 13.81 9.64 8.86
CA LEU A 119 13.03 10.00 7.69
C LEU A 119 11.57 9.61 7.90
N ASN A 120 10.66 10.57 7.73
CA ASN A 120 9.22 10.33 7.62
C ASN A 120 8.88 10.05 6.16
N CYS A 121 8.80 8.78 5.78
CA CYS A 121 8.62 8.36 4.40
C CYS A 121 7.26 8.81 3.83
N GLY A 122 7.32 9.62 2.79
CA GLY A 122 6.12 10.17 2.15
C GLY A 122 5.44 11.30 2.94
N GLY A 123 6.00 11.74 4.06
CA GLY A 123 5.42 12.76 4.93
C GLY A 123 6.27 14.01 5.09
N ASP A 124 5.69 14.99 5.75
CA ASP A 124 6.37 16.23 6.14
C ASP A 124 7.26 16.00 7.37
N ALA A 125 8.13 16.97 7.65
CA ALA A 125 8.93 16.93 8.88
C ALA A 125 8.04 17.02 10.11
N TYR A 126 8.32 16.18 11.11
CA TYR A 126 7.60 16.24 12.37
C TYR A 126 8.50 15.94 13.57
N THR A 127 8.06 16.30 14.77
CA THR A 127 8.78 16.02 16.01
C THR A 127 7.96 15.03 16.82
N ASP A 128 8.57 13.87 17.14
CA ASP A 128 7.91 12.80 17.88
C ASP A 128 7.77 13.11 19.38
N THR A 129 7.08 12.25 20.11
CA THR A 129 6.84 12.40 21.56
C THR A 129 8.11 12.38 22.42
N TYR A 130 9.24 11.96 21.83
CA TYR A 130 10.56 11.99 22.47
C TYR A 130 11.38 13.24 22.11
N GLY A 131 10.77 14.19 21.36
CA GLY A 131 11.45 15.40 20.91
C GLY A 131 12.44 15.16 19.76
N GLN A 132 12.38 14.01 19.09
CA GLN A 132 13.25 13.68 17.96
C GLN A 132 12.64 14.19 16.67
N VAL A 133 13.45 14.85 15.83
CA VAL A 133 13.01 15.41 14.56
C VAL A 133 13.13 14.35 13.47
N TRP A 134 12.04 14.07 12.79
CA TRP A 134 11.97 13.27 11.58
C TRP A 134 11.96 14.19 10.36
N ALA A 135 12.89 13.97 9.45
CA ALA A 135 13.00 14.78 8.24
C ALA A 135 11.84 14.47 7.29
N GLN A 136 11.41 15.48 6.57
CA GLN A 136 10.39 15.33 5.53
C GLN A 136 10.87 14.49 4.36
N ASP A 137 9.94 13.81 3.72
CA ASP A 137 10.10 13.12 2.46
C ASP A 137 9.02 13.59 1.46
N ASN A 138 9.02 14.87 1.15
CA ASN A 138 8.09 15.48 0.23
C ASN A 138 8.81 16.24 -0.88
N SER A 139 8.69 15.75 -2.12
CA SER A 139 9.35 16.32 -3.30
C SER A 139 9.00 17.77 -3.60
N ARG A 140 7.92 18.28 -3.05
CA ARG A 140 7.51 19.68 -3.26
C ARG A 140 8.31 20.69 -2.44
N TYR A 141 8.96 20.24 -1.35
CA TYR A 141 9.63 21.12 -0.39
C TYR A 141 11.12 20.83 -0.26
N SER A 142 11.67 20.20 -1.27
CA SER A 142 12.96 19.59 -1.33
C SER A 142 14.11 20.54 -1.15
N HIS A 143 14.64 20.49 0.02
CA HIS A 143 16.04 20.85 0.29
C HIS A 143 16.65 19.91 1.33
N SER A 144 15.93 18.83 1.69
CA SER A 144 16.46 17.85 2.64
C SER A 144 17.29 16.80 1.92
N TRP A 145 18.32 16.33 2.56
CA TRP A 145 19.16 15.23 2.10
C TRP A 145 18.34 13.97 1.77
N ALA A 146 17.25 13.74 2.48
CA ALA A 146 16.36 12.61 2.31
C ALA A 146 15.82 12.49 0.89
N GLU A 147 15.42 13.59 0.33
CA GLU A 147 14.87 13.67 -1.01
C GLU A 147 15.91 13.36 -2.09
N SER A 148 17.13 13.83 -1.86
CA SER A 148 18.26 13.54 -2.73
C SER A 148 18.61 12.06 -2.81
N PHE A 149 18.13 11.24 -1.87
CA PHE A 149 18.41 9.81 -1.82
C PHE A 149 17.27 8.94 -2.28
N ILE A 150 16.05 9.42 -2.10
CA ILE A 150 14.89 8.68 -2.48
C ILE A 150 14.66 8.87 -3.97
N HIS A 151 14.84 10.08 -4.41
CA HIS A 151 14.63 10.46 -5.79
C HIS A 151 15.58 11.60 -6.18
N PRO A 152 16.38 11.47 -7.22
CA PRO A 152 16.88 12.64 -7.92
C PRO A 152 15.64 13.42 -8.37
N SER A 153 15.41 14.58 -7.75
CA SER A 153 14.14 15.32 -7.80
C SER A 153 13.56 15.49 -9.21
N ASP A 154 14.41 15.70 -10.17
CA ASP A 154 13.99 16.01 -11.53
C ASP A 154 13.58 14.78 -12.35
N SER A 155 14.12 13.62 -12.03
CA SER A 155 13.77 12.39 -12.73
C SER A 155 12.47 11.77 -12.22
N VAL A 156 12.08 11.96 -10.97
CA VAL A 156 10.81 11.43 -10.44
C VAL A 156 9.61 12.23 -10.90
N GLN A 157 9.77 13.54 -11.12
CA GLN A 157 8.70 14.35 -11.69
C GLN A 157 8.38 13.96 -13.14
N LEU A 158 9.36 13.39 -13.85
CA LEU A 158 9.22 12.89 -15.22
C LEU A 158 8.85 11.41 -15.26
N LEU A 159 9.09 10.68 -14.18
CA LEU A 159 8.75 9.26 -14.07
C LEU A 159 7.29 9.11 -13.69
N SER A 160 6.69 8.09 -14.23
CA SER A 160 5.34 7.68 -13.89
C SER A 160 5.14 7.69 -12.36
N PRO A 161 4.00 8.16 -11.83
CA PRO A 161 3.71 8.22 -10.39
C PRO A 161 3.78 6.87 -9.66
N TYR A 162 4.24 5.85 -10.33
CA TYR A 162 4.27 4.45 -9.90
C TYR A 162 5.57 4.05 -9.21
N GLN A 163 6.60 4.89 -9.24
CA GLN A 163 7.94 4.49 -8.80
C GLN A 163 8.07 4.76 -7.36
N ALA A 164 7.77 4.95 -6.43
CA ALA A 164 7.86 5.30 -5.05
C ALA A 164 6.72 6.26 -4.70
N SER A 165 5.54 5.80 -5.02
CA SER A 165 4.31 6.52 -4.75
C SER A 165 4.17 6.86 -3.26
N GLN A 166 3.55 7.97 -3.01
CA GLN A 166 3.33 8.55 -1.70
C GLN A 166 1.84 8.51 -1.38
N ARG A 167 1.50 8.10 -0.17
CA ARG A 167 0.11 8.03 0.31
C ARG A 167 0.03 8.46 1.76
N THR A 168 -1.19 8.80 2.15
CA THR A 168 -1.56 9.08 3.54
C THR A 168 -2.80 8.28 3.90
N THR A 169 -2.86 7.80 5.13
CA THR A 169 -4.11 7.43 5.80
C THR A 169 -4.48 8.49 6.83
N ASN A 170 -5.73 8.51 7.24
CA ASN A 170 -6.22 9.41 8.28
C ASN A 170 -6.78 8.63 9.46
N ASP A 171 -6.63 7.33 9.41
CA ASP A 171 -7.14 6.44 10.43
C ASP A 171 -6.24 6.49 11.67
N PRO A 172 -6.79 6.26 12.86
CA PRO A 172 -6.00 6.11 14.07
C PRO A 172 -5.01 4.97 13.94
N ILE A 173 -3.78 5.19 14.38
CA ILE A 173 -2.73 4.16 14.37
C ILE A 173 -2.61 3.54 15.75
N HIS A 174 -2.76 2.22 15.82
CA HIS A 174 -2.69 1.48 17.07
C HIS A 174 -1.26 1.20 17.51
N GLY A 175 -1.02 1.11 18.82
CA GLY A 175 0.27 0.75 19.39
C GLY A 175 1.32 1.87 19.41
N THR A 176 0.96 3.10 19.08
CA THR A 176 1.82 4.29 19.17
C THR A 176 1.00 5.54 19.48
N ARG A 177 1.68 6.59 19.96
CA ARG A 177 1.14 7.95 20.05
C ARG A 177 1.60 8.85 18.91
N ASP A 178 2.58 8.41 18.16
CA ASP A 178 3.25 9.13 17.09
C ASP A 178 2.61 8.73 15.73
N TRP A 179 1.35 9.06 15.56
CA TRP A 179 0.57 8.66 14.37
C TRP A 179 1.13 9.24 13.08
N GLU A 180 1.65 10.47 13.13
CA GLU A 180 2.17 11.18 11.97
C GLU A 180 3.21 10.36 11.21
N LEU A 181 4.07 9.62 11.92
CA LEU A 181 5.06 8.76 11.29
C LEU A 181 4.43 7.60 10.51
N PHE A 182 3.29 7.09 10.98
CA PHE A 182 2.65 5.90 10.42
C PHE A 182 1.49 6.24 9.48
N GLN A 183 1.00 7.47 9.52
CA GLN A 183 -0.08 7.93 8.65
C GLN A 183 0.39 8.33 7.25
N THR A 184 1.69 8.44 7.04
CA THR A 184 2.29 8.69 5.73
C THR A 184 3.24 7.54 5.38
N PHE A 185 3.30 7.22 4.10
CA PHE A 185 4.17 6.13 3.65
C PHE A 185 4.53 6.25 2.17
N ARG A 186 5.67 5.66 1.83
CA ARG A 186 6.03 5.33 0.46
C ARG A 186 5.65 3.89 0.17
N PHE A 187 5.16 3.65 -1.03
CA PHE A 187 4.83 2.30 -1.47
C PHE A 187 5.26 2.05 -2.91
N GLY A 188 5.47 0.80 -3.23
CA GLY A 188 5.87 0.39 -4.57
C GLY A 188 6.26 -1.07 -4.61
N ARG A 189 6.90 -1.45 -5.71
CA ARG A 189 7.51 -2.76 -5.87
C ARG A 189 9.03 -2.62 -5.99
N HIS A 190 9.65 -3.34 -6.90
CA HIS A 190 11.09 -3.40 -7.11
C HIS A 190 11.81 -2.04 -7.30
N LYS A 191 11.07 -0.98 -7.59
CA LYS A 191 11.63 0.37 -7.72
C LYS A 191 11.59 1.19 -6.43
N LEU A 192 10.91 0.74 -5.39
CA LEU A 192 10.97 1.38 -4.07
C LEU A 192 12.34 1.13 -3.46
N ASN A 193 13.09 2.19 -3.22
CA ASN A 193 14.41 2.09 -2.61
C ASN A 193 14.86 3.39 -1.97
N PHE A 194 15.83 3.29 -1.07
CA PHE A 194 16.41 4.42 -0.36
C PHE A 194 17.93 4.30 -0.31
N ARG A 195 18.62 5.45 -0.36
CA ARG A 195 20.08 5.56 -0.37
C ARG A 195 20.52 6.63 0.60
N PHE A 196 21.30 6.25 1.61
CA PHE A 196 21.78 7.13 2.66
C PHE A 196 23.31 7.17 2.66
N PRO A 197 23.95 8.32 2.36
CA PRO A 197 25.38 8.46 2.51
C PRO A 197 25.75 8.41 4.00
N VAL A 198 26.56 7.45 4.33
CA VAL A 198 27.11 7.26 5.67
C VAL A 198 28.57 6.83 5.57
N PRO A 199 29.42 7.10 6.56
CA PRO A 199 30.76 6.52 6.63
C PRO A 199 30.70 5.00 6.58
N ASP A 200 31.81 4.38 6.21
CA ASP A 200 31.96 2.92 6.36
C ASP A 200 31.91 2.55 7.83
N GLY A 201 31.21 1.48 8.14
CA GLY A 201 30.99 1.08 9.52
C GLY A 201 29.75 0.22 9.75
N GLU A 202 29.43 -0.03 11.01
CA GLU A 202 28.26 -0.78 11.43
C GLU A 202 27.12 0.16 11.81
N TYR A 203 25.93 -0.17 11.34
CA TYR A 203 24.72 0.64 11.53
C TYR A 203 23.58 -0.19 12.04
N ARG A 204 22.82 0.40 12.96
CA ARG A 204 21.49 -0.02 13.34
C ARG A 204 20.50 0.69 12.42
N VAL A 205 19.67 -0.07 11.73
CA VAL A 205 18.61 0.42 10.85
C VAL A 205 17.27 0.06 11.46
N GLU A 206 16.44 1.05 11.70
CA GLU A 206 15.09 0.89 12.23
C GLU A 206 14.10 1.24 11.13
N LEU A 207 13.19 0.31 10.83
CA LEU A 207 12.22 0.39 9.77
C LEU A 207 10.82 0.37 10.39
N TYR A 208 9.97 1.31 9.99
CA TYR A 208 8.66 1.50 10.57
C TYR A 208 7.58 1.29 9.51
N PHE A 209 6.56 0.50 9.85
CA PHE A 209 5.52 0.06 8.94
C PHE A 209 4.14 0.17 9.60
N THR A 210 3.11 0.26 8.78
CA THR A 210 1.72 0.01 9.13
C THR A 210 1.02 -0.68 7.96
N GLU A 211 -0.09 -1.38 8.20
CA GLU A 211 -0.95 -1.89 7.13
C GLU A 211 -2.23 -1.04 7.06
N PRO A 212 -2.26 -0.01 6.18
CA PRO A 212 -3.38 0.93 6.16
C PRO A 212 -4.53 0.50 5.25
N TRP A 213 -4.44 -0.68 4.63
CA TRP A 213 -5.35 -1.06 3.54
C TRP A 213 -6.10 -2.36 3.80
N HIS A 214 -5.37 -3.41 4.16
CA HIS A 214 -5.96 -4.72 4.38
C HIS A 214 -6.50 -4.85 5.80
N GLY A 215 -7.72 -5.42 5.93
CA GLY A 215 -8.36 -5.63 7.23
C GLY A 215 -9.24 -4.47 7.69
N THR A 216 -9.52 -3.50 6.82
CA THR A 216 -10.52 -2.47 7.11
C THR A 216 -11.87 -3.11 7.39
N GLY A 217 -12.32 -2.93 8.56
CA GLY A 217 -13.54 -3.35 9.17
C GLY A 217 -14.67 -3.88 8.27
N GLY A 218 -15.19 -4.89 8.65
CA GLY A 218 -16.42 -5.47 8.21
C GLY A 218 -16.72 -6.55 9.20
N GLY A 219 -17.96 -6.78 9.50
CA GLY A 219 -18.44 -7.63 10.58
C GLY A 219 -18.01 -9.09 10.57
N VAL A 220 -17.06 -9.41 9.75
CA VAL A 220 -16.26 -10.63 9.80
C VAL A 220 -14.84 -10.16 9.88
N GLN A 221 -14.15 -10.51 10.94
CA GLN A 221 -12.72 -10.35 11.03
C GLN A 221 -12.12 -11.06 9.81
N THR A 222 -11.79 -10.29 8.79
CA THR A 222 -11.22 -10.82 7.58
C THR A 222 -9.77 -11.09 7.90
N ASP A 223 -9.38 -12.35 7.82
CA ASP A 223 -7.99 -12.72 7.87
C ASP A 223 -7.31 -12.17 6.60
N CYS A 224 -6.41 -11.24 6.77
CA CYS A 224 -5.68 -10.59 5.70
C CYS A 224 -4.21 -11.01 5.67
N GLU A 225 -3.83 -12.05 6.42
CA GLU A 225 -2.52 -12.68 6.34
C GLU A 225 -2.23 -13.10 4.89
N GLY A 226 -1.04 -12.77 4.41
CA GLY A 226 -0.62 -13.11 3.06
C GLY A 226 -1.06 -12.14 1.95
N LEU A 227 -1.85 -11.12 2.24
CA LEU A 227 -2.29 -10.15 1.20
C LEU A 227 -1.24 -9.09 0.88
N ARG A 228 -0.25 -8.92 1.76
CA ARG A 228 0.92 -8.06 1.52
C ARG A 228 2.16 -8.76 2.06
N ILE A 229 3.00 -9.24 1.15
CA ILE A 229 4.25 -9.93 1.48
C ILE A 229 5.38 -9.34 0.65
N PHE A 230 6.45 -8.91 1.30
CA PHE A 230 7.62 -8.37 0.62
C PHE A 230 8.89 -8.56 1.42
N ASP A 231 10.00 -8.57 0.71
CA ASP A 231 11.33 -8.63 1.29
C ASP A 231 11.90 -7.23 1.50
N VAL A 232 12.73 -7.07 2.53
CA VAL A 232 13.54 -5.87 2.70
C VAL A 232 15.01 -6.25 2.74
N ALA A 233 15.77 -5.69 1.83
CA ALA A 233 17.22 -5.83 1.78
C ALA A 233 17.93 -4.57 2.26
N VAL A 234 19.03 -4.74 2.97
CA VAL A 234 19.95 -3.66 3.30
C VAL A 234 21.34 -4.04 2.79
N ASN A 235 21.94 -3.14 1.98
CA ASN A 235 23.20 -3.38 1.29
C ASN A 235 23.23 -4.73 0.54
N ASP A 236 22.25 -4.93 -0.32
CA ASP A 236 22.08 -6.11 -1.19
C ASP A 236 21.84 -7.44 -0.44
N LYS A 237 21.68 -7.40 0.88
CA LYS A 237 21.36 -8.57 1.71
C LYS A 237 19.92 -8.49 2.22
N VAL A 238 19.08 -9.47 1.89
CA VAL A 238 17.75 -9.62 2.47
C VAL A 238 17.89 -9.88 3.97
N LEU A 239 17.33 -8.98 4.78
CA LEU A 239 17.35 -9.04 6.23
C LEU A 239 15.95 -9.22 6.83
N LEU A 240 14.90 -8.87 6.09
CA LEU A 240 13.53 -9.24 6.39
C LEU A 240 13.01 -9.99 5.16
N ASP A 241 12.75 -11.26 5.35
CA ASP A 241 12.24 -12.18 4.34
C ASP A 241 10.74 -12.39 4.61
N ASP A 242 9.92 -12.29 3.57
CA ASP A 242 8.47 -12.49 3.64
C ASP A 242 7.77 -11.67 4.73
N LEU A 243 8.13 -10.38 4.85
CA LEU A 243 7.47 -9.51 5.83
C LEU A 243 5.99 -9.33 5.47
N ASP A 244 5.12 -9.79 6.37
CA ASP A 244 3.69 -9.53 6.38
C ASP A 244 3.36 -8.56 7.52
N VAL A 245 3.13 -7.30 7.16
CA VAL A 245 2.88 -6.23 8.15
C VAL A 245 1.55 -6.46 8.87
N TRP A 246 0.54 -7.01 8.16
CA TRP A 246 -0.75 -7.30 8.77
C TRP A 246 -0.66 -8.42 9.81
N ALA A 247 0.07 -9.50 9.51
CA ALA A 247 0.29 -10.59 10.45
C ALA A 247 1.04 -10.13 11.71
N GLU A 248 1.94 -9.14 11.55
CA GLU A 248 2.73 -8.58 12.64
C GLU A 248 1.95 -7.61 13.53
N ALA A 249 1.12 -6.75 12.94
CA ALA A 249 0.53 -5.62 13.66
C ALA A 249 -0.98 -5.44 13.46
N GLY A 250 -1.57 -6.14 12.50
CA GLY A 250 -2.95 -5.94 12.11
C GLY A 250 -3.15 -4.70 11.25
N HIS A 251 -4.42 -4.38 10.96
CA HIS A 251 -4.80 -3.16 10.27
C HIS A 251 -4.50 -1.94 11.14
N ASP A 252 -3.91 -0.91 10.54
CA ASP A 252 -3.49 0.34 11.20
C ASP A 252 -2.63 0.14 12.47
N GLY A 253 -1.97 -1.00 12.61
CA GLY A 253 -1.06 -1.26 13.70
C GLY A 253 0.35 -0.76 13.41
N ALA A 254 0.97 -0.07 14.37
CA ALA A 254 2.37 0.35 14.27
C ALA A 254 3.30 -0.85 14.42
N CYS A 255 4.20 -1.03 13.45
CA CYS A 255 5.19 -2.09 13.42
C CYS A 255 6.59 -1.50 13.28
N LYS A 256 7.54 -2.00 14.09
CA LYS A 256 8.96 -1.63 14.01
C LYS A 256 9.80 -2.88 13.78
N LYS A 257 10.67 -2.82 12.81
CA LYS A 257 11.72 -3.83 12.58
C LYS A 257 13.09 -3.21 12.77
N VAL A 258 14.01 -3.96 13.33
CA VAL A 258 15.38 -3.52 13.57
C VAL A 258 16.34 -4.50 12.95
N VAL A 259 17.22 -4.01 12.11
CA VAL A 259 18.27 -4.80 11.47
C VAL A 259 19.63 -4.10 11.64
N ASN A 260 20.70 -4.88 11.53
CA ASN A 260 22.06 -4.35 11.54
C ASN A 260 22.67 -4.51 10.15
N ALA A 261 23.39 -3.50 9.71
CA ALA A 261 24.02 -3.48 8.40
C ALA A 261 25.47 -2.99 8.49
N VAL A 262 26.31 -3.48 7.59
CA VAL A 262 27.68 -2.99 7.43
C VAL A 262 27.78 -2.23 6.12
N VAL A 263 28.34 -1.05 6.16
CA VAL A 263 28.62 -0.19 4.99
C VAL A 263 30.09 -0.22 4.69
N LYS A 264 30.45 -0.40 3.41
CA LYS A 264 31.83 -0.46 2.91
C LYS A 264 32.10 0.47 1.73
N ASP A 265 31.06 1.11 1.20
CA ASP A 265 31.12 1.94 0.00
C ASP A 265 30.55 3.36 0.22
N GLY A 266 30.42 3.75 1.50
CA GLY A 266 29.95 5.08 1.86
C GLY A 266 28.46 5.32 1.70
N VAL A 267 27.66 4.29 1.34
CA VAL A 267 26.21 4.40 1.12
C VAL A 267 25.50 3.21 1.76
N LEU A 268 24.51 3.49 2.62
CA LEU A 268 23.56 2.51 3.09
C LEU A 268 22.36 2.45 2.15
N LYS A 269 22.11 1.28 1.59
CA LYS A 269 21.05 1.02 0.62
C LYS A 269 19.93 0.25 1.28
N ILE A 270 18.67 0.65 1.05
CA ILE A 270 17.49 -0.11 1.45
C ILE A 270 16.67 -0.37 0.19
N ASP A 271 16.41 -1.63 -0.10
CA ASP A 271 15.72 -2.09 -1.30
C ASP A 271 14.61 -3.08 -0.93
N PHE A 272 13.63 -3.21 -1.82
CA PHE A 272 12.53 -4.17 -1.72
C PHE A 272 12.61 -5.13 -2.93
N PRO A 273 13.54 -6.11 -2.88
CA PRO A 273 13.92 -6.89 -4.06
C PRO A 273 12.83 -7.84 -4.53
N GLU A 274 12.01 -8.33 -3.63
CA GLU A 274 10.87 -9.20 -3.96
C GLU A 274 9.60 -8.72 -3.27
N VAL A 275 8.52 -8.63 -4.04
CA VAL A 275 7.16 -8.35 -3.54
C VAL A 275 6.27 -9.48 -4.01
N LYS A 276 5.98 -10.43 -3.13
CA LYS A 276 5.21 -11.65 -3.45
C LYS A 276 3.72 -11.37 -3.53
N ALA A 277 3.21 -10.47 -2.68
CA ALA A 277 1.82 -10.06 -2.69
C ALA A 277 1.68 -8.56 -2.39
N GLY A 278 0.68 -7.93 -2.96
CA GLY A 278 0.41 -6.50 -2.77
C GLY A 278 1.54 -5.59 -3.28
N GLN A 279 1.88 -4.61 -2.49
CA GLN A 279 2.98 -3.67 -2.72
C GLN A 279 3.78 -3.53 -1.43
N ALA A 280 5.11 -3.40 -1.52
CA ALA A 280 5.90 -3.00 -0.38
C ALA A 280 5.50 -1.59 0.06
N LEU A 281 5.57 -1.31 1.33
CA LEU A 281 5.39 0.04 1.89
C LEU A 281 6.35 0.26 3.05
N ILE A 282 6.59 1.52 3.38
CA ILE A 282 7.40 1.92 4.52
C ILE A 282 7.00 3.32 4.99
N CYS A 283 6.84 3.48 6.29
CA CYS A 283 6.40 4.72 6.93
C CYS A 283 7.57 5.56 7.44
N GLY A 284 8.59 4.93 7.98
CA GLY A 284 9.74 5.64 8.53
C GLY A 284 11.02 4.82 8.49
N ILE A 285 12.14 5.53 8.43
CA ILE A 285 13.49 4.95 8.45
C ILE A 285 14.33 5.74 9.45
N ALA A 286 14.99 5.04 10.38
CA ALA A 286 16.02 5.65 11.22
C ALA A 286 17.33 4.86 11.11
N ILE A 287 18.44 5.59 11.02
CA ILE A 287 19.77 5.01 10.88
C ILE A 287 20.66 5.58 12.00
N ALA A 288 21.26 4.68 12.76
CA ALA A 288 22.10 5.03 13.91
C ALA A 288 23.41 4.26 13.91
N CYS A 289 24.46 4.86 14.42
CA CYS A 289 25.74 4.22 14.73
C CYS A 289 25.95 4.10 16.24
N LYS A 290 26.74 3.14 16.67
CA LYS A 290 27.09 2.95 18.08
C LYS A 290 28.08 4.01 18.53
N GLY A 291 27.86 4.59 19.71
CA GLY A 291 28.72 5.62 20.28
C GLY A 291 28.43 7.03 19.78
N GLY A 292 29.36 7.95 20.01
CA GLY A 292 29.22 9.35 19.61
C GLY A 292 29.60 9.59 18.14
N LEU A 293 29.18 10.75 17.61
CA LEU A 293 29.62 11.21 16.31
C LEU A 293 31.10 11.58 16.35
N ASP A 294 31.91 10.88 15.62
CA ASP A 294 33.28 11.30 15.31
C ASP A 294 33.28 12.32 14.16
N SER A 295 34.47 12.79 13.76
CA SER A 295 34.61 13.74 12.65
C SER A 295 34.06 13.22 11.32
N ALA A 296 34.04 11.90 11.12
CA ALA A 296 33.52 11.26 9.92
C ALA A 296 31.97 11.29 9.84
N HIS A 297 31.32 11.34 11.01
CA HIS A 297 29.86 11.42 11.14
C HIS A 297 29.35 12.86 11.32
N SER A 298 30.23 13.87 11.21
CA SER A 298 29.82 15.28 11.35
C SER A 298 28.81 15.65 10.23
N SER A 299 27.92 16.60 10.55
CA SER A 299 26.94 17.09 9.58
C SER A 299 27.59 17.59 8.28
N SER A 300 28.75 18.21 8.37
CA SER A 300 29.51 18.69 7.19
C SER A 300 30.07 17.52 6.37
N ALA A 301 30.60 16.49 7.00
CA ALA A 301 31.09 15.31 6.31
C ALA A 301 29.94 14.57 5.60
N ILE A 302 28.78 14.44 6.28
CA ILE A 302 27.57 13.86 5.69
C ILE A 302 27.10 14.70 4.50
N GLN A 303 27.00 16.04 4.63
CA GLN A 303 26.60 16.93 3.54
C GLN A 303 27.55 16.85 2.33
N ASN A 304 28.85 16.73 2.55
CA ASN A 304 29.81 16.55 1.47
C ASN A 304 29.64 15.21 0.78
N ARG A 305 29.35 14.14 1.52
CA ARG A 305 29.02 12.82 0.96
C ARG A 305 27.71 12.86 0.16
N VAL A 306 26.69 13.56 0.67
CA VAL A 306 25.44 13.82 -0.06
C VAL A 306 25.71 14.42 -1.42
N LYS A 307 26.51 15.50 -1.48
CA LYS A 307 26.89 16.13 -2.76
C LYS A 307 27.59 15.15 -3.69
N ASN A 308 28.50 14.33 -3.15
CA ASN A 308 29.26 13.37 -3.95
C ASN A 308 28.37 12.22 -4.45
N VAL A 309 27.45 11.73 -3.62
CA VAL A 309 26.48 10.69 -4.02
C VAL A 309 25.55 11.24 -5.08
N ASN A 310 25.04 12.46 -4.92
CA ASN A 310 24.21 13.10 -5.92
C ASN A 310 24.94 13.30 -7.25
N ALA A 311 26.20 13.73 -7.20
CA ALA A 311 27.04 13.83 -8.38
C ALA A 311 27.32 12.47 -9.04
N SER A 312 27.39 11.40 -8.24
CA SER A 312 27.57 10.03 -8.72
C SER A 312 26.24 9.38 -9.13
N ALA A 313 25.15 9.70 -8.44
CA ALA A 313 23.80 9.26 -8.77
C ALA A 313 23.34 9.76 -10.15
N HIS A 314 23.84 10.91 -10.60
CA HIS A 314 23.70 11.31 -11.99
C HIS A 314 24.40 10.36 -12.98
N ARG A 315 25.38 9.56 -12.54
CA ARG A 315 26.05 8.55 -13.37
C ARG A 315 25.43 7.16 -13.26
N PHE A 316 24.89 6.83 -12.12
CA PHE A 316 24.14 5.60 -11.86
C PHE A 316 22.65 5.90 -11.73
N SER A 317 22.19 6.95 -12.37
CA SER A 317 20.86 7.45 -12.12
C SER A 317 19.87 6.37 -12.47
N TRP A 318 18.96 6.18 -11.55
CA TRP A 318 17.62 5.76 -11.85
C TRP A 318 17.15 6.35 -13.19
N ALA A 319 17.48 7.62 -13.45
CA ALA A 319 17.26 8.28 -14.71
C ALA A 319 17.94 7.58 -15.90
N ALA A 320 19.12 7.01 -15.77
CA ALA A 320 19.73 6.28 -16.87
C ALA A 320 19.13 4.89 -17.04
N GLN A 321 18.86 4.18 -15.94
CA GLN A 321 18.11 2.92 -15.99
C GLN A 321 16.65 3.14 -16.37
N ASP A 322 16.05 4.21 -15.88
CA ASP A 322 14.66 4.55 -16.18
C ASP A 322 14.51 5.27 -17.52
N GLN A 323 15.49 6.00 -18.01
CA GLN A 323 15.54 6.45 -19.41
C GLN A 323 15.69 5.25 -20.36
N ASP A 324 16.51 4.27 -20.03
CA ASP A 324 16.60 3.03 -20.81
C ASP A 324 15.27 2.23 -20.73
N VAL A 325 14.63 2.19 -19.58
CA VAL A 325 13.30 1.59 -19.39
C VAL A 325 12.23 2.46 -20.04
N MET A 326 12.30 3.78 -19.90
CA MET A 326 11.36 4.72 -20.53
C MET A 326 11.55 4.83 -22.04
N GLU A 327 12.75 4.72 -22.56
CA GLU A 327 12.99 4.73 -24.00
C GLU A 327 12.63 3.40 -24.67
N LYS A 328 12.83 2.27 -24.00
CA LYS A 328 12.50 0.95 -24.53
C LYS A 328 11.06 0.54 -24.22
N THR A 329 10.60 0.78 -23.00
CA THR A 329 9.27 0.34 -22.56
C THR A 329 8.11 1.15 -23.16
N PRO A 330 8.14 2.49 -23.24
CA PRO A 330 7.03 3.24 -23.83
C PRO A 330 6.87 3.04 -25.33
N LYS A 331 7.95 2.82 -26.07
CA LYS A 331 7.87 2.61 -27.52
C LYS A 331 7.45 1.19 -27.90
N GLU A 332 7.78 0.21 -27.05
CA GLU A 332 7.53 -1.20 -27.33
C GLU A 332 6.28 -1.76 -26.64
N LEU A 333 5.86 -1.18 -25.54
CA LEU A 333 4.75 -1.68 -24.70
C LEU A 333 3.52 -0.77 -24.68
N LEU A 334 3.64 0.49 -25.07
CA LEU A 334 2.47 1.36 -25.19
C LEU A 334 1.97 1.34 -26.62
N PRO A 335 0.69 1.07 -26.86
CA PRO A 335 0.09 1.31 -28.16
C PRO A 335 0.28 2.79 -28.55
N GLU A 336 0.44 3.07 -29.84
CA GLU A 336 0.63 4.43 -30.39
C GLU A 336 -0.54 5.41 -30.07
N ASP A 337 -1.56 4.94 -29.39
CA ASP A 337 -2.68 5.77 -28.97
C ASP A 337 -2.29 6.64 -27.78
N LYS A 338 -1.97 7.88 -28.09
CA LYS A 338 -1.61 8.95 -27.14
C LYS A 338 -2.70 9.24 -26.08
N ASN A 339 -3.92 8.74 -26.28
CA ASN A 339 -5.06 8.90 -25.37
C ASN A 339 -5.38 7.62 -24.59
N ALA A 340 -4.74 6.51 -24.94
CA ALA A 340 -4.92 5.27 -24.21
C ALA A 340 -4.17 5.33 -22.89
N ARG A 341 -4.86 5.60 -21.82
CA ARG A 341 -4.46 5.11 -20.51
C ARG A 341 -4.48 3.58 -20.57
N ALA A 342 -3.43 3.03 -21.19
CA ALA A 342 -3.01 1.65 -21.25
C ALA A 342 -4.13 0.58 -21.28
N ASN A 343 -4.91 0.54 -22.33
CA ASN A 343 -5.62 -0.69 -22.70
C ASN A 343 -4.64 -1.56 -23.51
N VAL A 344 -3.98 -2.49 -22.86
CA VAL A 344 -3.15 -3.47 -23.56
C VAL A 344 -4.05 -4.60 -24.05
N THR A 345 -3.99 -4.89 -25.35
CA THR A 345 -4.74 -5.99 -25.96
C THR A 345 -3.79 -7.16 -26.24
N TYR A 346 -4.07 -8.29 -25.63
CA TYR A 346 -3.38 -9.55 -25.89
C TYR A 346 -4.23 -10.39 -26.84
N GLN A 347 -3.70 -10.70 -28.00
CA GLN A 347 -4.39 -11.52 -28.96
C GLN A 347 -4.34 -13.00 -28.57
N ALA A 348 -5.44 -13.72 -28.81
CA ALA A 348 -5.50 -15.14 -28.47
C ALA A 348 -4.61 -16.01 -29.39
N GLU A 349 -4.44 -15.59 -30.64
CA GLU A 349 -3.59 -16.27 -31.62
C GLU A 349 -2.09 -16.16 -31.32
N ASP A 350 -1.67 -15.18 -30.53
CA ASP A 350 -0.29 -14.95 -30.12
C ASP A 350 0.03 -15.57 -28.75
N ALA A 351 -0.98 -16.10 -28.07
CA ALA A 351 -0.85 -16.74 -26.77
C ALA A 351 -0.24 -18.15 -26.89
N MET A 352 0.24 -18.67 -25.77
CA MET A 352 0.61 -20.08 -25.65
C MET A 352 -0.66 -20.94 -25.61
N LEU A 353 -0.84 -21.78 -26.62
CA LEU A 353 -2.01 -22.62 -26.79
C LEU A 353 -1.67 -24.07 -26.46
N LYS A 354 -2.48 -24.71 -25.61
CA LYS A 354 -2.35 -26.12 -25.29
C LYS A 354 -3.68 -26.84 -25.50
N GLY A 355 -3.64 -27.99 -26.16
CA GLY A 355 -4.82 -28.77 -26.56
C GLY A 355 -5.13 -28.66 -28.04
N LYS A 356 -6.35 -29.10 -28.47
CA LYS A 356 -6.78 -29.00 -29.87
C LYS A 356 -7.51 -27.69 -30.09
N PHE A 357 -7.06 -26.91 -31.05
CA PHE A 357 -7.62 -25.62 -31.41
C PHE A 357 -7.49 -25.39 -32.93
N ILE A 358 -8.30 -24.45 -33.42
CA ILE A 358 -8.26 -23.97 -34.78
C ILE A 358 -8.16 -22.45 -34.77
N LYS A 359 -7.19 -21.90 -35.49
CA LYS A 359 -7.13 -20.45 -35.77
C LYS A 359 -8.00 -20.19 -36.99
N LYS A 360 -9.01 -19.34 -36.84
CA LYS A 360 -9.96 -19.04 -37.91
C LYS A 360 -10.35 -17.58 -37.89
N GLU A 361 -10.44 -17.01 -39.07
CA GLU A 361 -11.00 -15.67 -39.24
C GLU A 361 -12.54 -15.73 -39.24
N VAL A 362 -13.18 -14.93 -38.40
CA VAL A 362 -14.63 -14.76 -38.35
C VAL A 362 -14.95 -13.27 -38.30
N LYS A 363 -15.66 -12.78 -39.30
CA LYS A 363 -16.05 -11.38 -39.45
C LYS A 363 -14.85 -10.41 -39.37
N LYS A 364 -13.82 -10.70 -40.15
CA LYS A 364 -12.56 -9.93 -40.23
C LYS A 364 -11.75 -9.87 -38.91
N GLN A 365 -11.91 -10.85 -38.05
CA GLN A 365 -11.14 -10.99 -36.84
C GLN A 365 -10.65 -12.42 -36.69
N THR A 366 -9.38 -12.59 -36.44
CA THR A 366 -8.80 -13.89 -36.13
C THR A 366 -9.23 -14.29 -34.70
N GLY A 367 -9.57 -15.53 -34.52
CA GLY A 367 -9.94 -16.10 -33.23
C GLY A 367 -9.37 -17.51 -33.07
N VAL A 368 -9.17 -17.89 -31.82
CA VAL A 368 -8.78 -19.25 -31.46
C VAL A 368 -10.03 -20.00 -30.99
N PHE A 369 -10.33 -21.11 -31.66
CA PHE A 369 -11.51 -21.92 -31.40
C PHE A 369 -11.13 -23.28 -30.86
N PHE A 370 -11.76 -23.67 -29.76
CA PHE A 370 -11.57 -24.96 -29.11
C PHE A 370 -12.72 -25.90 -29.45
N GLY A 371 -12.39 -27.18 -29.67
CA GLY A 371 -13.39 -28.21 -29.89
C GLY A 371 -14.17 -28.53 -28.60
N LYS A 372 -15.37 -29.10 -28.79
CA LYS A 372 -16.25 -29.51 -27.69
C LYS A 372 -15.60 -30.66 -26.90
N GLY A 373 -15.50 -30.49 -25.56
CA GLY A 373 -15.10 -31.56 -24.63
C GLY A 373 -13.61 -31.77 -24.50
N GLU A 374 -12.77 -30.93 -25.08
CA GLU A 374 -11.33 -31.06 -24.96
C GLU A 374 -10.76 -30.20 -23.80
N LYS A 375 -9.77 -30.73 -23.10
CA LYS A 375 -8.96 -29.96 -22.11
C LYS A 375 -8.00 -29.07 -22.90
N SER A 376 -8.36 -27.82 -23.06
CA SER A 376 -7.55 -26.82 -23.76
C SER A 376 -7.31 -25.61 -22.88
N SER A 377 -6.18 -24.93 -23.06
CA SER A 377 -5.87 -23.71 -22.34
C SER A 377 -5.22 -22.67 -23.24
N ILE A 378 -5.46 -21.41 -22.91
CA ILE A 378 -4.78 -20.25 -23.45
C ILE A 378 -4.01 -19.61 -22.31
N THR A 379 -2.71 -19.35 -22.50
CA THR A 379 -1.87 -18.69 -21.52
C THR A 379 -1.23 -17.46 -22.15
N TRP A 380 -1.44 -16.30 -21.56
CA TRP A 380 -0.79 -15.06 -21.94
C TRP A 380 0.28 -14.72 -20.90
N ASN A 381 1.45 -14.31 -21.37
CA ASN A 381 2.43 -13.66 -20.52
C ASN A 381 2.06 -12.19 -20.44
N ILE A 382 1.75 -11.73 -19.24
CA ILE A 382 1.32 -10.36 -18.98
C ILE A 382 2.41 -9.66 -18.19
N SER A 383 2.82 -8.48 -18.64
CA SER A 383 3.67 -7.58 -17.89
C SER A 383 2.96 -6.25 -17.76
N THR A 384 2.64 -5.88 -16.55
CA THR A 384 1.80 -4.70 -16.29
C THR A 384 2.61 -3.49 -15.80
N GLY A 385 3.82 -3.71 -15.31
CA GLY A 385 4.69 -2.66 -14.76
C GLY A 385 4.14 -1.97 -13.50
N LEU A 386 2.94 -2.33 -13.08
CA LEU A 386 2.22 -1.79 -11.94
C LEU A 386 1.49 -2.88 -11.19
N ALA A 387 1.66 -2.89 -9.87
CA ALA A 387 0.85 -3.73 -9.02
C ALA A 387 -0.48 -3.05 -8.74
N GLN A 388 -1.51 -3.48 -9.42
CA GLN A 388 -2.88 -3.02 -9.16
C GLN A 388 -3.89 -4.08 -9.58
N VAL A 389 -5.14 -3.84 -9.21
CA VAL A 389 -6.27 -4.61 -9.74
C VAL A 389 -6.60 -4.10 -11.13
N TYR A 390 -6.56 -4.98 -12.11
CA TYR A 390 -6.84 -4.65 -13.51
C TYR A 390 -8.25 -5.07 -13.91
N ALA A 391 -8.89 -4.23 -14.71
CA ALA A 391 -10.08 -4.62 -15.45
C ALA A 391 -9.67 -5.53 -16.63
N LEU A 392 -10.31 -6.68 -16.74
CA LEU A 392 -10.10 -7.64 -17.81
C LEU A 392 -11.30 -7.67 -18.72
N ARG A 393 -11.07 -7.68 -20.02
CA ARG A 393 -12.11 -7.82 -21.03
C ARG A 393 -11.76 -8.94 -21.98
N PHE A 394 -12.64 -9.93 -22.05
CA PHE A 394 -12.50 -11.05 -22.97
C PHE A 394 -13.47 -10.88 -24.13
N LYS A 395 -12.92 -10.74 -25.33
CA LYS A 395 -13.73 -10.82 -26.54
C LYS A 395 -13.89 -12.27 -26.93
N TYR A 396 -15.12 -12.76 -26.99
CA TYR A 396 -15.41 -14.17 -27.18
C TYR A 396 -16.64 -14.44 -28.03
N MET A 397 -16.71 -15.66 -28.49
CA MET A 397 -17.88 -16.25 -29.11
C MET A 397 -18.12 -17.65 -28.55
N ASN A 398 -19.30 -17.90 -28.02
CA ASN A 398 -19.71 -19.20 -27.54
C ASN A 398 -20.89 -19.73 -28.38
N ALA A 399 -20.63 -20.70 -29.23
CA ALA A 399 -21.61 -21.32 -30.12
C ALA A 399 -22.04 -22.72 -29.62
N THR A 400 -21.85 -23.06 -28.37
CA THR A 400 -22.10 -24.41 -27.82
C THR A 400 -23.57 -24.67 -27.48
N GLY A 401 -24.43 -23.68 -27.57
CA GLY A 401 -25.86 -23.77 -27.18
C GLY A 401 -26.11 -23.73 -25.69
N LYS A 402 -25.08 -23.39 -24.85
CA LYS A 402 -25.19 -23.25 -23.42
C LYS A 402 -24.04 -22.40 -22.83
N PRO A 403 -24.22 -21.80 -21.65
CA PRO A 403 -23.15 -21.12 -20.97
C PRO A 403 -21.97 -22.06 -20.69
N MET A 404 -20.77 -21.56 -20.88
CA MET A 404 -19.52 -22.30 -20.67
C MET A 404 -18.76 -21.73 -19.47
N LYS A 405 -18.42 -22.59 -18.50
CA LYS A 405 -17.57 -22.24 -17.38
C LYS A 405 -16.10 -22.48 -17.74
N VAL A 406 -15.28 -21.48 -17.52
CA VAL A 406 -13.83 -21.52 -17.79
C VAL A 406 -13.10 -21.16 -16.51
N ARG A 407 -12.11 -21.95 -16.16
CA ARG A 407 -11.22 -21.68 -15.04
C ARG A 407 -10.16 -20.69 -15.50
N MET A 408 -10.01 -19.59 -14.78
CA MET A 408 -8.97 -18.59 -14.97
C MET A 408 -7.98 -18.66 -13.80
N GLN A 409 -6.70 -18.64 -14.10
CA GLN A 409 -5.64 -18.64 -13.10
C GLN A 409 -4.66 -17.51 -13.37
N PHE A 410 -4.22 -16.85 -12.32
CA PHE A 410 -3.06 -15.97 -12.34
C PHE A 410 -1.88 -16.74 -11.77
N ILE A 411 -0.80 -16.80 -12.53
CA ILE A 411 0.35 -17.62 -12.21
C ILE A 411 1.58 -16.71 -12.27
N ASP A 412 2.42 -16.73 -11.24
CA ASP A 412 3.65 -15.96 -11.22
C ASP A 412 4.74 -16.54 -12.12
N SER A 413 5.87 -15.86 -12.21
CA SER A 413 7.01 -16.30 -13.02
C SER A 413 7.65 -17.60 -12.52
N LYS A 414 7.38 -18.01 -11.28
CA LYS A 414 7.86 -19.27 -10.68
C LYS A 414 6.89 -20.44 -10.90
N GLY A 415 5.71 -20.17 -11.50
CA GLY A 415 4.67 -21.17 -11.73
C GLY A 415 3.71 -21.37 -10.57
N VAL A 416 3.73 -20.49 -9.56
CA VAL A 416 2.81 -20.54 -8.42
C VAL A 416 1.48 -19.89 -8.82
N VAL A 417 0.36 -20.54 -8.49
CA VAL A 417 -0.98 -20.01 -8.73
C VAL A 417 -1.28 -18.98 -7.65
N LEU A 418 -1.30 -17.69 -8.03
CA LEU A 418 -1.61 -16.57 -7.14
C LEU A 418 -3.11 -16.46 -6.87
N LYS A 419 -3.92 -16.78 -7.89
CA LYS A 419 -5.38 -16.73 -7.81
C LYS A 419 -6.01 -17.65 -8.84
N GLU A 420 -7.12 -18.23 -8.45
CA GLU A 420 -8.02 -18.97 -9.37
C GLU A 420 -9.42 -18.38 -9.30
N ASP A 421 -10.07 -18.27 -10.46
CA ASP A 421 -11.45 -17.81 -10.60
C ASP A 421 -12.19 -18.60 -11.68
N HIS A 422 -13.51 -18.54 -11.67
CA HIS A 422 -14.36 -19.23 -12.62
C HIS A 422 -15.23 -18.22 -13.38
N LEU A 423 -14.97 -18.08 -14.67
CA LEU A 423 -15.71 -17.20 -15.55
C LEU A 423 -16.83 -17.98 -16.28
N THR A 424 -17.99 -17.35 -16.42
CA THR A 424 -19.09 -17.91 -17.18
C THR A 424 -19.27 -17.13 -18.48
N PHE A 425 -18.95 -17.78 -19.60
CA PHE A 425 -19.15 -17.24 -20.94
C PHE A 425 -20.54 -17.61 -21.44
N ALA A 426 -21.43 -16.62 -21.47
CA ALA A 426 -22.78 -16.81 -21.96
C ALA A 426 -22.80 -17.24 -23.43
N GLU A 427 -23.87 -17.89 -23.86
CA GLU A 427 -24.09 -18.23 -25.26
C GLU A 427 -24.15 -16.97 -26.14
N THR A 428 -23.50 -17.03 -27.30
CA THR A 428 -23.44 -15.90 -28.25
C THR A 428 -23.58 -16.38 -29.68
N PRO A 429 -24.79 -16.82 -30.12
CA PRO A 429 -24.95 -17.44 -31.42
C PRO A 429 -24.47 -16.52 -32.56
N GLY A 430 -23.34 -16.88 -33.16
CA GLY A 430 -22.76 -16.21 -34.31
C GLY A 430 -22.33 -14.75 -34.14
N LYS A 431 -22.19 -14.27 -32.88
CA LYS A 431 -21.79 -12.89 -32.57
C LYS A 431 -20.63 -12.84 -31.56
N TRP A 432 -19.70 -11.92 -31.78
CA TRP A 432 -18.70 -11.58 -30.79
C TRP A 432 -19.34 -10.79 -29.64
N ARG A 433 -18.98 -11.13 -28.43
CA ARG A 433 -19.35 -10.39 -27.19
C ARG A 433 -18.14 -10.11 -26.31
N MET A 434 -18.32 -9.21 -25.37
CA MET A 434 -17.34 -8.90 -24.34
C MET A 434 -17.82 -9.45 -23.00
N LEU A 435 -16.93 -10.14 -22.28
CA LEU A 435 -17.05 -10.45 -20.87
C LEU A 435 -16.08 -9.54 -20.12
N SER A 436 -16.58 -8.79 -19.16
CA SER A 436 -15.77 -7.94 -18.31
C SER A 436 -15.68 -8.54 -16.91
N THR A 437 -14.49 -8.54 -16.35
CA THR A 437 -14.20 -8.94 -14.98
C THR A 437 -12.98 -8.14 -14.48
N THR A 438 -12.47 -8.48 -13.31
CA THR A 438 -11.23 -7.89 -12.78
C THR A 438 -10.26 -8.98 -12.38
N THR A 439 -8.99 -8.63 -12.18
CA THR A 439 -8.04 -9.57 -11.60
C THR A 439 -8.45 -9.94 -10.17
N GLY A 440 -9.18 -9.05 -9.47
CA GLY A 440 -9.61 -9.25 -8.08
C GLY A 440 -8.44 -9.42 -7.09
N THR A 441 -7.22 -9.33 -7.59
CA THR A 441 -5.97 -9.31 -6.82
C THR A 441 -4.97 -8.42 -7.54
N TYR A 442 -3.98 -7.95 -6.82
CA TYR A 442 -2.89 -7.19 -7.41
C TYR A 442 -2.03 -8.14 -8.24
N ILE A 443 -1.84 -7.79 -9.50
CA ILE A 443 -0.88 -8.46 -10.40
C ILE A 443 0.10 -7.44 -10.93
N ASN A 444 1.31 -7.92 -11.22
CA ASN A 444 2.41 -7.11 -11.73
C ASN A 444 2.87 -7.62 -13.09
#